data_d9139eda364eeefe7a754656099e03cf
#
_entry.id   d9139eda364eeefe7a754656099e03cf
#
_cell.length_a   1.000
_cell.length_b   1.000
_cell.length_c   1.000
_cell.angle_alpha   90.00
_cell.angle_beta   90.00
_cell.angle_gamma   90.00
#
_symmetry.space_group_name_H-M   'P 1'
#
loop_
_entity.id
_entity.type
_entity.pdbx_description
1 polymer ?
#
loop_
_entity_poly.entity_id
_entity_poly.type
_entity_poly.pdbx_seq_one_letter_code
_entity_poly.pdbx_strand_id
1 'polypeptide(L)'
;MYDCISWINRNYKKSGCNTFEKLFRFWSSFYITTFENQAKKWAVRKGMRQEKVAIVNVYELSEEWDNFKVLSFEKENEKWLDFVCACRKGQPLNKEYDIIIGNVADDDVFKTVDMYFRGLWDKEKVLGELRYYKMNNQICIVNQETLDRVITFKRAYEVENNGR
;
A
#
# COMPACT_ATOMS: atom_id res chain seq x y z
N MET A 1 -1.04 19.66 -1.85
CA MET A 1 -1.58 18.81 -2.95
C MET A 1 -0.45 17.94 -3.46
N TYR A 2 -0.54 16.63 -3.29
CA TYR A 2 0.53 15.69 -3.64
C TYR A 2 0.10 14.79 -4.79
N ASP A 3 1.01 14.56 -5.74
CA ASP A 3 0.81 13.53 -6.75
C ASP A 3 1.05 12.16 -6.11
N CYS A 4 0.02 11.35 -6.06
CA CYS A 4 0.07 9.98 -5.57
C CYS A 4 -0.05 9.00 -6.73
N ILE A 5 0.67 7.90 -6.64
CA ILE A 5 0.85 6.98 -7.75
C ILE A 5 0.31 5.61 -7.35
N SER A 6 -0.60 5.09 -8.14
CA SER A 6 -1.13 3.74 -8.00
C SER A 6 -0.70 2.86 -9.18
N TRP A 7 -0.49 1.58 -8.93
CA TRP A 7 -0.10 0.56 -9.89
C TRP A 7 -1.29 -0.37 -10.21
N ILE A 8 -2.26 0.07 -10.96
CA ILE A 8 -3.40 -0.78 -11.37
C ILE A 8 -3.34 -1.02 -12.86
N ASN A 9 -3.37 -2.28 -13.26
CA ASN A 9 -3.31 -2.72 -14.65
C ASN A 9 -4.67 -2.62 -15.37
N ARG A 10 -5.39 -1.53 -15.20
CA ARG A 10 -6.59 -1.16 -15.98
C ARG A 10 -6.74 0.35 -16.00
N ASN A 11 -7.15 0.89 -17.15
CA ASN A 11 -7.65 2.27 -17.25
C ASN A 11 -8.87 2.43 -16.32
N TYR A 12 -8.65 2.76 -15.08
CA TYR A 12 -9.71 2.93 -14.10
C TYR A 12 -10.29 4.34 -14.23
N LYS A 13 -11.24 4.51 -15.13
CA LYS A 13 -12.29 5.50 -14.97
C LYS A 13 -13.31 4.91 -14.01
N LYS A 14 -13.40 5.47 -12.81
CA LYS A 14 -14.50 5.23 -11.84
C LYS A 14 -15.20 3.88 -11.98
N SER A 15 -14.69 2.83 -11.36
CA SER A 15 -15.49 1.64 -11.05
C SER A 15 -14.85 0.83 -9.94
N GLY A 16 -15.66 0.49 -8.98
CA GLY A 16 -15.53 -0.35 -7.79
C GLY A 16 -14.20 -1.06 -7.50
N CYS A 17 -13.85 -1.01 -6.26
CA CYS A 17 -12.64 -1.54 -5.59
C CYS A 17 -12.40 -3.06 -5.72
N ASN A 18 -12.97 -3.76 -6.69
CA ASN A 18 -13.10 -5.23 -6.70
C ASN A 18 -11.96 -6.03 -7.35
N THR A 19 -10.78 -5.47 -7.64
CA THR A 19 -9.76 -6.23 -8.39
C THR A 19 -8.45 -6.50 -7.63
N PHE A 20 -8.44 -6.42 -6.31
CA PHE A 20 -7.24 -6.63 -5.48
C PHE A 20 -7.19 -7.97 -4.74
N GLU A 21 -7.94 -8.97 -5.18
CA GLU A 21 -8.28 -10.16 -4.39
C GLU A 21 -7.19 -11.20 -4.14
N LYS A 22 -5.95 -11.11 -4.62
CA LYS A 22 -5.07 -12.29 -4.48
C LYS A 22 -3.66 -12.10 -3.90
N LEU A 23 -3.15 -10.90 -3.68
CA LEU A 23 -1.78 -10.73 -3.17
C LEU A 23 -1.66 -10.09 -1.78
N PHE A 24 -2.63 -9.27 -1.42
CA PHE A 24 -2.79 -8.79 -0.05
C PHE A 24 -4.19 -9.15 0.41
N ARG A 25 -4.34 -10.38 0.88
CA ARG A 25 -5.62 -10.98 1.28
C ARG A 25 -6.32 -10.29 2.44
N PHE A 26 -5.94 -9.07 2.78
CA PHE A 26 -6.45 -8.46 3.98
C PHE A 26 -7.49 -7.38 3.76
N TRP A 27 -7.50 -6.65 2.60
CA TRP A 27 -8.40 -5.51 2.51
C TRP A 27 -8.86 -5.22 1.08
N SER A 28 -10.13 -5.01 0.93
CA SER A 28 -10.75 -4.42 -0.27
C SER A 28 -10.46 -2.90 -0.37
N SER A 29 -9.28 -2.46 0.00
CA SER A 29 -8.89 -1.06 0.09
C SER A 29 -8.09 -0.62 -1.12
N PHE A 30 -8.04 0.68 -1.35
CA PHE A 30 -7.26 1.27 -2.44
C PHE A 30 -5.90 1.76 -1.93
N TYR A 31 -4.83 1.41 -2.64
CA TYR A 31 -3.46 1.68 -2.22
C TYR A 31 -2.74 2.59 -3.19
N ILE A 32 -2.09 3.63 -2.66
CA ILE A 32 -1.24 4.56 -3.40
C ILE A 32 0.08 4.78 -2.66
N THR A 33 1.06 5.29 -3.37
CA THR A 33 2.36 5.70 -2.85
C THR A 33 2.75 7.04 -3.43
N THR A 34 3.57 7.82 -2.72
CA THR A 34 4.20 9.03 -3.25
C THR A 34 5.54 8.74 -3.94
N PHE A 35 6.05 7.50 -3.85
CA PHE A 35 7.30 7.09 -4.46
C PHE A 35 7.09 6.48 -5.85
N GLU A 36 7.41 7.25 -6.90
CA GLU A 36 7.23 6.83 -8.29
C GLU A 36 7.97 5.53 -8.60
N ASN A 37 9.22 5.39 -8.14
CA ASN A 37 10.00 4.19 -8.36
C ASN A 37 9.39 2.94 -7.73
N GLN A 38 8.71 3.07 -6.60
CA GLN A 38 7.98 1.99 -5.96
C GLN A 38 6.78 1.57 -6.80
N ALA A 39 5.99 2.53 -7.27
CA ALA A 39 4.85 2.27 -8.14
C ALA A 39 5.27 1.59 -9.45
N LYS A 40 6.35 2.07 -10.10
CA LYS A 40 6.92 1.46 -11.30
C LYS A 40 7.33 0.01 -11.08
N LYS A 41 8.07 -0.30 -10.01
CA LYS A 41 8.47 -1.67 -9.66
C LYS A 41 7.28 -2.59 -9.49
N TRP A 42 6.23 -2.12 -8.82
CA TRP A 42 5.02 -2.91 -8.63
C TRP A 42 4.22 -3.11 -9.92
N ALA A 43 4.13 -2.06 -10.76
CA ALA A 43 3.50 -2.18 -12.07
C ALA A 43 4.18 -3.24 -12.94
N VAL A 44 5.52 -3.22 -13.00
CA VAL A 44 6.33 -4.21 -13.74
C VAL A 44 6.11 -5.62 -13.19
N ARG A 45 6.24 -5.83 -11.88
CA ARG A 45 6.00 -7.15 -11.26
C ARG A 45 4.60 -7.69 -11.55
N LYS A 46 3.59 -6.82 -11.52
CA LYS A 46 2.22 -7.22 -11.82
C LYS A 46 2.00 -7.50 -13.29
N GLY A 47 2.56 -6.65 -14.17
CA GLY A 47 2.54 -6.85 -15.61
C GLY A 47 3.12 -8.22 -15.99
N MET A 48 4.31 -8.55 -15.47
CA MET A 48 4.96 -9.85 -15.67
C MET A 48 4.08 -11.03 -15.24
N ARG A 49 3.46 -10.97 -14.06
CA ARG A 49 2.61 -12.06 -13.55
C ARG A 49 1.34 -12.26 -14.34
N GLN A 50 0.82 -11.22 -14.97
CA GLN A 50 -0.44 -11.23 -15.71
C GLN A 50 -0.25 -11.28 -17.22
N GLU A 51 1.01 -11.30 -17.69
CA GLU A 51 1.36 -11.20 -19.09
C GLU A 51 0.73 -9.99 -19.78
N LYS A 52 0.76 -8.85 -19.10
CA LYS A 52 0.17 -7.58 -19.52
C LYS A 52 1.16 -6.44 -19.42
N VAL A 53 0.86 -5.37 -20.14
CA VAL A 53 1.61 -4.12 -20.06
C VAL A 53 1.58 -3.57 -18.63
N ALA A 54 2.73 -3.12 -18.16
CA ALA A 54 2.86 -2.46 -16.87
C ALA A 54 2.36 -1.02 -16.96
N ILE A 55 1.31 -0.68 -16.20
CA ILE A 55 0.69 0.65 -16.21
C ILE A 55 0.77 1.27 -14.81
N VAL A 56 1.20 2.51 -14.76
CA VAL A 56 1.17 3.36 -13.58
C VAL A 56 0.08 4.41 -13.75
N ASN A 57 -0.82 4.51 -12.76
CA ASN A 57 -1.83 5.55 -12.70
C ASN A 57 -1.40 6.63 -11.71
N VAL A 58 -1.57 7.87 -12.10
CA VAL A 58 -1.26 9.05 -11.28
C VAL A 58 -2.56 9.69 -10.83
N TYR A 59 -2.63 9.95 -9.54
CA TYR A 59 -3.77 10.60 -8.90
C TYR A 59 -3.30 11.83 -8.13
N GLU A 60 -4.19 12.78 -8.02
CA GLU A 60 -4.08 13.88 -7.09
C GLU A 60 -4.80 13.51 -5.81
N LEU A 61 -4.12 13.66 -4.68
CA LEU A 61 -4.67 13.40 -3.35
C LEU A 61 -4.98 14.73 -2.66
N SER A 62 -6.21 14.91 -2.20
CA SER A 62 -6.59 16.03 -1.35
C SER A 62 -5.89 15.95 0.00
N GLU A 63 -5.55 17.10 0.57
CA GLU A 63 -4.98 17.21 1.93
C GLU A 63 -6.05 17.56 2.97
N GLU A 64 -7.28 17.75 2.55
CA GLU A 64 -8.40 18.06 3.44
C GLU A 64 -8.94 16.79 4.10
N TRP A 65 -8.28 16.36 5.18
CA TRP A 65 -8.61 15.13 5.89
C TRP A 65 -9.26 15.32 7.24
N ASP A 66 -9.62 16.53 7.61
CA ASP A 66 -10.18 16.88 8.95
C ASP A 66 -11.45 16.09 9.29
N ASN A 67 -12.19 15.66 8.28
CA ASN A 67 -13.43 14.90 8.45
C ASN A 67 -13.24 13.37 8.38
N PHE A 68 -12.01 12.89 8.30
CA PHE A 68 -11.70 11.47 8.18
C PHE A 68 -10.93 10.95 9.38
N LYS A 69 -11.16 9.68 9.71
CA LYS A 69 -10.36 8.97 10.72
C LYS A 69 -9.06 8.50 10.10
N VAL A 70 -7.98 9.23 10.36
CA VAL A 70 -6.65 8.94 9.82
C VAL A 70 -5.78 8.27 10.87
N LEU A 71 -5.20 7.11 10.50
CA LEU A 71 -4.14 6.46 11.26
C LEU A 71 -2.82 6.64 10.51
N SER A 72 -1.83 7.28 11.16
CA SER A 72 -0.51 7.49 10.57
C SER A 72 0.58 6.86 11.42
N PHE A 73 1.45 6.12 10.74
CA PHE A 73 2.69 5.57 11.30
C PHE A 73 3.87 6.27 10.64
N GLU A 74 4.57 7.11 11.37
CA GLU A 74 5.75 7.85 10.86
C GLU A 74 6.92 6.91 10.53
N LYS A 75 7.00 5.78 11.21
CA LYS A 75 8.04 4.76 11.04
C LYS A 75 7.55 3.39 11.53
N GLU A 76 8.32 2.36 11.19
CA GLU A 76 8.13 1.01 11.70
C GLU A 76 8.51 0.96 13.19
N ASN A 77 7.51 1.06 14.02
CA ASN A 77 7.61 0.92 15.48
C ASN A 77 6.74 -0.24 15.97
N GLU A 78 6.71 -0.45 17.27
CA GLU A 78 5.91 -1.52 17.87
C GLU A 78 4.43 -1.40 17.51
N LYS A 79 3.87 -0.20 17.53
CA LYS A 79 2.46 0.04 17.19
C LYS A 79 2.14 -0.36 15.75
N TRP A 80 3.03 -0.01 14.81
CA TRP A 80 2.91 -0.41 13.42
C TRP A 80 2.99 -1.93 13.28
N LEU A 81 3.97 -2.57 13.92
CA LEU A 81 4.16 -4.02 13.86
C LEU A 81 2.95 -4.78 14.44
N ASP A 82 2.46 -4.36 15.60
CA ASP A 82 1.30 -4.96 16.25
C ASP A 82 0.03 -4.79 15.40
N PHE A 83 -0.17 -3.61 14.81
CA PHE A 83 -1.28 -3.33 13.90
C PHE A 83 -1.24 -4.24 12.66
N VAL A 84 -0.09 -4.33 11.99
CA VAL A 84 0.08 -5.19 10.80
C VAL A 84 -0.17 -6.66 11.16
N CYS A 85 0.37 -7.12 12.28
CA CYS A 85 0.18 -8.51 12.73
C CYS A 85 -1.28 -8.81 13.12
N ALA A 86 -1.96 -7.89 13.79
CA ALA A 86 -3.36 -8.04 14.14
C ALA A 86 -4.25 -8.13 12.88
N CYS A 87 -4.00 -7.27 11.91
CA CYS A 87 -4.68 -7.32 10.62
C CYS A 87 -4.40 -8.64 9.88
N ARG A 88 -3.17 -9.17 9.92
CA ARG A 88 -2.84 -10.50 9.35
C ARG A 88 -3.55 -11.65 10.06
N LYS A 89 -3.87 -11.51 11.33
CA LYS A 89 -4.71 -12.46 12.09
C LYS A 89 -6.19 -12.36 11.74
N GLY A 90 -6.56 -11.47 10.83
CA GLY A 90 -7.95 -11.27 10.40
C GLY A 90 -8.74 -10.32 11.30
N GLN A 91 -8.08 -9.61 12.23
CA GLN A 91 -8.76 -8.58 13.01
C GLN A 91 -9.06 -7.39 12.10
N PRO A 92 -10.30 -6.89 12.06
CA PRO A 92 -10.70 -5.83 11.12
C PRO A 92 -10.34 -4.42 11.61
N LEU A 93 -9.18 -4.23 12.23
CA LEU A 93 -8.74 -2.95 12.81
C LEU A 93 -8.64 -1.84 11.76
N ASN A 94 -8.35 -2.20 10.52
CA ASN A 94 -8.34 -1.25 9.41
C ASN A 94 -9.69 -0.58 9.17
N LYS A 95 -10.80 -1.27 9.47
CA LYS A 95 -12.15 -0.75 9.27
C LYS A 95 -12.54 0.35 10.25
N GLU A 96 -11.72 0.58 11.27
CA GLU A 96 -11.91 1.67 12.23
C GLU A 96 -11.46 3.02 11.66
N TYR A 97 -10.74 3.00 10.51
CA TYR A 97 -10.15 4.16 9.88
C TYR A 97 -10.62 4.32 8.43
N ASP A 98 -10.56 5.55 7.95
CA ASP A 98 -10.85 5.90 6.55
C ASP A 98 -9.57 5.90 5.71
N ILE A 99 -8.47 6.38 6.31
CA ILE A 99 -7.15 6.49 5.68
C ILE A 99 -6.10 5.93 6.64
N ILE A 100 -5.21 5.08 6.13
CA ILE A 100 -4.07 4.54 6.88
C ILE A 100 -2.79 4.85 6.12
N ILE A 101 -1.84 5.51 6.79
CA ILE A 101 -0.56 5.92 6.23
C ILE A 101 0.55 5.19 6.98
N GLY A 102 1.49 4.62 6.25
CA GLY A 102 2.64 3.97 6.86
C GLY A 102 3.59 3.41 5.82
N ASN A 103 4.64 2.78 6.28
CA ASN A 103 5.56 2.11 5.40
C ASN A 103 4.96 0.81 4.85
N VAL A 104 5.34 0.49 3.61
CA VAL A 104 4.91 -0.75 2.97
C VAL A 104 5.72 -1.91 3.52
N ALA A 105 5.04 -2.98 3.86
CA ALA A 105 5.69 -4.27 3.96
C ALA A 105 5.97 -4.81 2.53
N ASP A 106 7.06 -4.35 1.89
CA ASP A 106 7.57 -4.97 0.66
C ASP A 106 8.07 -6.40 0.93
N ASP A 107 8.59 -7.08 -0.10
CA ASP A 107 8.93 -8.50 0.03
C ASP A 107 9.92 -8.79 1.17
N ASP A 108 10.85 -7.87 1.46
CA ASP A 108 11.85 -8.06 2.52
C ASP A 108 11.27 -7.72 3.90
N VAL A 109 10.58 -6.59 4.02
CA VAL A 109 9.80 -6.23 5.22
C VAL A 109 8.75 -7.32 5.52
N PHE A 110 8.12 -7.88 4.46
CA PHE A 110 7.16 -8.96 4.63
C PHE A 110 7.78 -10.19 5.31
N LYS A 111 8.97 -10.61 4.90
CA LYS A 111 9.68 -11.75 5.49
C LYS A 111 10.00 -11.50 6.97
N THR A 112 10.51 -10.31 7.26
CA THR A 112 10.86 -9.91 8.64
C THR A 112 9.63 -9.91 9.55
N VAL A 113 8.52 -9.32 9.11
CA VAL A 113 7.25 -9.34 9.85
C VAL A 113 6.67 -10.76 9.97
N ASP A 114 6.84 -11.62 8.96
CA ASP A 114 6.38 -13.01 8.98
C ASP A 114 7.14 -13.84 10.03
N MET A 115 8.46 -13.59 10.21
CA MET A 115 9.26 -14.24 11.26
C MET A 115 8.72 -13.91 12.67
N TYR A 116 8.31 -12.67 12.90
CA TYR A 116 7.65 -12.28 14.16
C TYR A 116 6.26 -12.89 14.28
N PHE A 117 5.47 -12.82 13.22
CA PHE A 117 4.11 -13.38 13.20
C PHE A 117 4.08 -14.87 13.53
N ARG A 118 5.08 -15.63 13.09
CA ARG A 118 5.27 -17.06 13.39
C ARG A 118 5.91 -17.33 14.74
N GLY A 119 6.30 -16.31 15.50
CA GLY A 119 6.97 -16.46 16.78
C GLY A 119 8.43 -16.92 16.69
N LEU A 120 9.06 -16.83 15.51
CA LEU A 120 10.45 -17.23 15.31
C LEU A 120 11.44 -16.13 15.72
N TRP A 121 11.03 -14.87 15.64
CA TRP A 121 11.79 -13.71 16.09
C TRP A 121 10.99 -12.95 17.14
N ASP A 122 11.71 -12.37 18.11
CA ASP A 122 11.11 -11.42 19.04
C ASP A 122 10.93 -10.04 18.42
N LYS A 123 10.21 -9.20 19.11
CA LYS A 123 9.85 -7.83 18.65
C LYS A 123 11.09 -6.96 18.49
N GLU A 124 12.06 -7.07 19.39
CA GLU A 124 13.27 -6.25 19.38
C GLU A 124 14.12 -6.54 18.12
N LYS A 125 14.33 -7.81 17.83
CA LYS A 125 15.05 -8.25 16.62
C LYS A 125 14.38 -7.77 15.36
N VAL A 126 13.07 -7.92 15.26
CA VAL A 126 12.30 -7.45 14.07
C VAL A 126 12.43 -5.96 13.89
N LEU A 127 12.22 -5.16 14.94
CA LEU A 127 12.36 -3.71 14.86
C LEU A 127 13.80 -3.28 14.54
N GLY A 128 14.79 -4.03 15.01
CA GLY A 128 16.20 -3.83 14.65
C GLY A 128 16.43 -4.00 13.15
N GLU A 129 15.93 -5.07 12.55
CA GLU A 129 16.06 -5.37 11.12
C GLU A 129 15.30 -4.36 10.25
N LEU A 130 14.11 -3.93 10.67
CA LEU A 130 13.29 -2.98 9.92
C LEU A 130 13.98 -1.63 9.69
N ARG A 131 14.92 -1.23 10.55
CA ARG A 131 15.68 0.02 10.40
C ARG A 131 16.60 0.06 9.17
N TYR A 132 16.95 -1.09 8.60
CA TYR A 132 17.85 -1.19 7.45
C TYR A 132 17.13 -1.14 6.11
N TYR A 133 15.79 -1.18 6.10
CA TYR A 133 15.05 -1.13 4.84
C TYR A 133 14.91 0.30 4.32
N LYS A 134 14.86 0.43 3.00
CA LYS A 134 14.72 1.72 2.33
C LYS A 134 13.37 2.34 2.68
N MET A 135 13.38 3.65 2.87
CA MET A 135 12.15 4.42 3.03
C MET A 135 11.21 4.16 1.84
N ASN A 136 10.00 3.85 2.15
CA ASN A 136 8.89 3.72 1.23
C ASN A 136 7.63 4.24 1.94
N ASN A 137 6.54 4.41 1.24
CA ASN A 137 5.28 4.69 1.90
C ASN A 137 4.10 4.04 1.18
N GLN A 138 3.06 3.89 1.93
CA GLN A 138 1.77 3.45 1.42
C GLN A 138 0.67 4.25 2.10
N ILE A 139 -0.25 4.75 1.29
CA ILE A 139 -1.49 5.34 1.75
C ILE A 139 -2.60 4.37 1.35
N CYS A 140 -3.29 3.86 2.35
CA CYS A 140 -4.41 2.94 2.19
C CYS A 140 -5.70 3.71 2.42
N ILE A 141 -6.56 3.79 1.41
CA ILE A 141 -7.90 4.36 1.50
C ILE A 141 -8.86 3.19 1.66
N VAL A 142 -9.54 3.12 2.80
CA VAL A 142 -10.21 1.91 3.27
C VAL A 142 -11.56 1.70 2.60
N ASN A 143 -12.30 2.76 2.30
CA ASN A 143 -13.64 2.66 1.75
C ASN A 143 -13.84 3.54 0.51
N GLN A 144 -14.88 3.22 -0.27
CA GLN A 144 -15.16 3.89 -1.54
C GLN A 144 -15.61 5.34 -1.36
N GLU A 145 -16.36 5.65 -0.32
CA GLU A 145 -16.84 7.00 -0.06
C GLU A 145 -15.66 7.95 0.17
N THR A 146 -14.71 7.54 1.01
CA THR A 146 -13.47 8.29 1.23
C THR A 146 -12.67 8.42 -0.08
N LEU A 147 -12.55 7.32 -0.84
CA LEU A 147 -11.83 7.32 -2.10
C LEU A 147 -12.38 8.37 -3.07
N ASP A 148 -13.70 8.41 -3.25
CA ASP A 148 -14.37 9.33 -4.19
C ASP A 148 -14.19 10.81 -3.79
N ARG A 149 -13.93 11.07 -2.51
CA ARG A 149 -13.77 12.43 -1.97
C ARG A 149 -12.31 12.90 -1.97
N VAL A 150 -11.36 12.00 -1.79
CA VAL A 150 -9.95 12.39 -1.56
C VAL A 150 -9.05 12.24 -2.77
N ILE A 151 -9.43 11.47 -3.81
CA ILE A 151 -8.56 11.32 -4.98
C ILE A 151 -9.23 11.70 -6.29
N THR A 152 -8.43 12.30 -7.17
CA THR A 152 -8.81 12.62 -8.56
C THR A 152 -7.79 12.00 -9.51
N PHE A 153 -8.27 11.23 -10.50
CA PHE A 153 -7.41 10.67 -11.53
C PHE A 153 -6.83 11.77 -12.42
N LYS A 154 -5.51 11.77 -12.64
CA LYS A 154 -4.83 12.71 -13.54
C LYS A 154 -4.46 12.08 -14.86
N ARG A 155 -3.66 11.02 -14.84
CA ARG A 155 -3.13 10.36 -16.03
C ARG A 155 -2.70 8.94 -15.75
N ALA A 156 -2.49 8.17 -16.82
CA ALA A 156 -1.82 6.88 -16.77
C ALA A 156 -0.69 6.84 -17.79
N TYR A 157 0.35 6.05 -17.53
CA TYR A 157 1.43 5.82 -18.48
C TYR A 157 1.97 4.39 -18.37
N GLU A 158 2.52 3.93 -19.48
CA GLU A 158 3.16 2.61 -19.54
C GLU A 158 4.59 2.67 -19.00
N VAL A 159 5.00 1.60 -18.35
CA VAL A 159 6.36 1.44 -17.86
C VAL A 159 7.02 0.32 -18.64
N GLU A 160 8.12 0.62 -19.30
CA GLU A 160 8.91 -0.38 -20.01
C GLU A 160 9.44 -1.43 -19.03
N ASN A 161 9.27 -2.68 -19.44
CA ASN A 161 9.80 -3.82 -18.72
C ASN A 161 11.26 -4.00 -19.15
N ASN A 162 12.16 -3.14 -18.67
CA ASN A 162 13.60 -3.30 -18.88
C ASN A 162 14.05 -4.53 -18.08
N GLY A 163 13.74 -5.71 -18.62
CA GLY A 163 14.17 -6.98 -18.07
C GLY A 163 15.69 -7.03 -17.95
N ARG A 164 16.17 -7.01 -16.72
CA ARG A 164 17.47 -7.54 -16.31
C ARG A 164 17.24 -8.56 -15.21
#